data_0e50eb4712e5676ce6b5153ba27b6780
#
_entry.id   0e50eb4712e5676ce6b5153ba27b6780
#
_cell.length_a   1.000
_cell.length_b   1.000
_cell.length_c   1.000
_cell.angle_alpha   90.00
_cell.angle_beta   90.00
_cell.angle_gamma   90.00
#
_symmetry.space_group_name_H-M   'P 1'
#
loop_
_entity.id
_entity.type
_entity.pdbx_description
1 polymer ?
#
loop_
_entity_poly.entity_id
_entity_poly.type
_entity_poly.pdbx_seq_one_letter_code
_entity_poly.pdbx_strand_id
1 'polypeptide(L)'
;TQTNTNVAVVTTTEQTKTVPSAQGSTPPTGAPHGKPPAGHVPTGTSNQIPPNGNPPSGTPNGMPPTAMQNGAPNGMAPQVEVDPSTFKGTTIATENKSIAHESMTNTTADQNAFIGKNKAVIDIENSVFDKTGDTTSDDNSNFRGQNAVVLGIEGSQINIKGSNITSNSKVSNAVFATGEGSVINVENTNIHTKSDSSRGLDATYKGTVNGKNLTITTEGAHSATLATDRGEGTITTEAAKLTTSGEGSPVIYSTGNIIVNNVNGIANNSEIGVVEGKNSITLTNSNVTGYKDNGFMLYQSFSGDAENGIARLKAENNTLTTHATGAFLYVNNTTAEVALSNNAISMPNTSTLVKAAADSRWGKTGE
;
A
#
# COMPACT_ATOMS: atom_id res chain seq x y z
N THR A 1 -39.17 14.04 1.62
CA THR A 1 -37.93 13.77 0.91
C THR A 1 -37.51 12.36 1.25
N GLN A 2 -37.81 11.40 0.37
CA GLN A 2 -37.34 10.01 0.52
C GLN A 2 -35.87 9.97 0.08
N THR A 3 -34.97 9.68 0.98
CA THR A 3 -33.60 9.32 0.68
C THR A 3 -33.58 7.88 0.17
N ASN A 4 -33.40 7.70 -1.13
CA ASN A 4 -33.18 6.38 -1.70
C ASN A 4 -31.77 5.90 -1.29
N THR A 5 -31.73 4.96 -0.36
CA THR A 5 -30.49 4.27 0.03
C THR A 5 -30.28 3.14 -0.98
N ASN A 6 -29.50 3.37 -2.01
CA ASN A 6 -29.08 2.30 -2.91
C ASN A 6 -27.89 1.58 -2.28
N VAL A 7 -28.14 0.41 -1.75
CA VAL A 7 -27.08 -0.51 -1.32
C VAL A 7 -26.81 -1.49 -2.46
N ALA A 8 -25.63 -1.42 -3.03
CA ALA A 8 -25.15 -2.43 -3.96
C ALA A 8 -24.10 -3.28 -3.24
N VAL A 9 -24.43 -4.54 -3.02
CA VAL A 9 -23.49 -5.56 -2.55
C VAL A 9 -23.05 -6.33 -3.78
N VAL A 10 -21.77 -6.24 -4.14
CA VAL A 10 -21.20 -7.01 -5.24
C VAL A 10 -20.33 -8.09 -4.62
N THR A 11 -20.78 -9.34 -4.70
CA THR A 11 -20.00 -10.50 -4.35
C THR A 11 -19.54 -11.15 -5.64
N THR A 12 -18.23 -11.14 -5.90
CA THR A 12 -17.65 -11.86 -7.04
C THR A 12 -17.08 -13.16 -6.55
N THR A 13 -17.67 -14.28 -6.98
CA THR A 13 -17.12 -15.62 -6.79
C THR A 13 -16.52 -16.06 -8.12
N GLU A 14 -15.29 -16.54 -8.14
CA GLU A 14 -14.73 -17.20 -9.32
C GLU A 14 -15.56 -18.44 -9.67
N GLN A 15 -16.24 -18.39 -10.80
CA GLN A 15 -16.80 -19.59 -11.39
C GLN A 15 -15.73 -20.24 -12.26
N THR A 16 -15.30 -21.42 -11.89
CA THR A 16 -14.52 -22.31 -12.75
C THR A 16 -15.30 -22.59 -14.02
N LYS A 17 -14.92 -21.90 -15.10
CA LYS A 17 -15.47 -22.17 -16.42
C LYS A 17 -14.82 -23.44 -16.96
N THR A 18 -15.50 -24.56 -16.86
CA THR A 18 -15.19 -25.75 -17.66
C THR A 18 -15.36 -25.38 -19.12
N VAL A 19 -14.25 -25.32 -19.84
CA VAL A 19 -14.24 -25.12 -21.28
C VAL A 19 -14.76 -26.39 -21.94
N PRO A 20 -15.86 -26.33 -22.73
CA PRO A 20 -16.23 -27.47 -23.61
C PRO A 20 -15.20 -27.54 -24.73
N SER A 21 -14.67 -28.72 -24.97
CA SER A 21 -13.82 -29.04 -26.12
C SER A 21 -14.56 -28.71 -27.41
N ALA A 22 -14.14 -27.70 -28.15
CA ALA A 22 -14.66 -27.39 -29.46
C ALA A 22 -14.01 -28.30 -30.50
N GLN A 23 -14.83 -29.10 -31.16
CA GLN A 23 -14.50 -29.75 -32.43
C GLN A 23 -14.30 -28.69 -33.52
N GLY A 24 -13.35 -28.99 -34.41
CA GLY A 24 -12.81 -28.08 -35.39
C GLY A 24 -13.77 -27.54 -36.43
N SER A 25 -13.45 -26.35 -36.87
CA SER A 25 -13.77 -25.83 -38.19
C SER A 25 -12.62 -24.97 -38.70
N THR A 26 -12.20 -25.28 -39.92
CA THR A 26 -11.12 -24.69 -40.69
C THR A 26 -11.33 -23.20 -40.98
N PRO A 27 -10.27 -22.38 -40.96
CA PRO A 27 -10.37 -20.95 -41.36
C PRO A 27 -10.23 -20.75 -42.86
N PRO A 28 -10.84 -19.69 -43.43
CA PRO A 28 -10.62 -19.33 -44.82
C PRO A 28 -9.32 -18.55 -45.00
N THR A 29 -8.64 -18.91 -46.09
CA THR A 29 -7.42 -18.29 -46.60
C THR A 29 -7.63 -16.89 -47.12
N GLY A 30 -6.71 -15.98 -46.74
CA GLY A 30 -6.60 -14.64 -47.36
C GLY A 30 -5.54 -13.80 -46.65
N ALA A 31 -4.30 -13.86 -47.13
CA ALA A 31 -3.26 -12.93 -46.72
C ALA A 31 -3.25 -11.66 -47.59
N PRO A 32 -2.72 -10.57 -47.09
CA PRO A 32 -1.68 -9.89 -47.85
C PRO A 32 -0.40 -9.61 -47.03
N HIS A 33 0.69 -9.73 -47.75
CA HIS A 33 2.06 -9.53 -47.33
C HIS A 33 2.39 -8.10 -46.90
N GLY A 34 3.09 -7.95 -45.82
CA GLY A 34 3.82 -6.75 -45.45
C GLY A 34 4.93 -7.08 -44.45
N LYS A 35 6.16 -7.01 -44.96
CA LYS A 35 7.39 -7.31 -44.20
C LYS A 35 7.78 -6.10 -43.34
N PRO A 36 8.03 -6.20 -42.03
CA PRO A 36 8.62 -5.11 -41.25
C PRO A 36 10.16 -5.10 -41.37
N PRO A 37 10.78 -3.92 -41.29
CA PRO A 37 12.24 -3.82 -41.37
C PRO A 37 12.91 -4.25 -40.07
N ALA A 38 14.11 -4.83 -40.23
CA ALA A 38 15.01 -5.23 -39.17
C ALA A 38 15.56 -4.01 -38.43
N GLY A 39 15.37 -3.96 -37.14
CA GLY A 39 15.97 -2.96 -36.24
C GLY A 39 16.65 -3.62 -35.04
N HIS A 40 17.88 -3.28 -34.86
CA HIS A 40 18.90 -3.65 -33.90
C HIS A 40 18.41 -4.08 -32.50
N VAL A 41 18.97 -5.20 -32.06
CA VAL A 41 18.96 -5.66 -30.67
C VAL A 41 20.19 -5.05 -29.96
N PRO A 42 20.01 -4.29 -28.88
CA PRO A 42 21.12 -3.99 -28.00
C PRO A 42 21.30 -5.15 -27.01
N THR A 43 22.46 -5.81 -27.11
CA THR A 43 22.96 -6.70 -26.07
C THR A 43 23.43 -5.84 -24.89
N GLY A 44 22.68 -5.87 -23.81
CA GLY A 44 23.05 -5.28 -22.53
C GLY A 44 22.59 -6.18 -21.41
N THR A 45 23.50 -7.02 -20.94
CA THR A 45 23.33 -7.76 -19.69
C THR A 45 23.47 -6.81 -18.51
N SER A 46 22.39 -6.50 -17.84
CA SER A 46 22.45 -6.03 -16.46
C SER A 46 21.49 -6.85 -15.62
N ASN A 47 22.05 -7.79 -14.87
CA ASN A 47 21.39 -8.45 -13.76
C ASN A 47 21.20 -7.42 -12.65
N GLN A 48 20.12 -6.68 -12.66
CA GLN A 48 19.63 -5.98 -11.48
C GLN A 48 18.34 -6.66 -11.06
N ILE A 49 18.43 -7.34 -9.93
CA ILE A 49 17.27 -7.86 -9.20
C ILE A 49 16.49 -6.64 -8.71
N PRO A 50 15.19 -6.50 -9.05
CA PRO A 50 14.37 -5.43 -8.48
C PRO A 50 14.25 -5.64 -6.97
N PRO A 51 14.20 -4.57 -6.19
CA PRO A 51 14.01 -4.67 -4.75
C PRO A 51 12.66 -5.35 -4.43
N ASN A 52 12.68 -6.25 -3.44
CA ASN A 52 11.49 -6.82 -2.83
C ASN A 52 10.70 -5.69 -2.15
N GLY A 53 9.81 -5.11 -2.85
CA GLY A 53 8.89 -4.10 -2.34
C GLY A 53 7.46 -4.54 -2.61
N ASN A 54 6.50 -3.95 -1.92
CA ASN A 54 5.09 -4.19 -2.20
C ASN A 54 4.83 -4.18 -3.70
N PRO A 55 3.98 -5.07 -4.20
CA PRO A 55 3.59 -5.04 -5.58
C PRO A 55 3.02 -3.65 -5.89
N PRO A 56 3.36 -3.08 -7.04
CA PRO A 56 2.76 -1.81 -7.42
C PRO A 56 1.26 -1.98 -7.46
N SER A 57 0.56 -1.02 -6.92
CA SER A 57 -0.87 -0.90 -7.10
C SER A 57 -1.14 -0.82 -8.59
N GLY A 58 -1.63 -1.90 -9.09
CA GLY A 58 -2.22 -2.17 -10.37
C GLY A 58 -1.79 -1.42 -11.60
N THR A 59 -1.07 -2.04 -12.47
CA THR A 59 -1.21 -1.79 -13.90
C THR A 59 -1.56 -3.10 -14.60
N PRO A 60 -2.76 -3.23 -15.18
CA PRO A 60 -3.06 -4.37 -16.05
C PRO A 60 -2.19 -4.43 -17.29
N ASN A 61 -1.49 -3.37 -17.64
CA ASN A 61 -0.62 -3.24 -18.80
C ASN A 61 0.88 -3.19 -18.47
N GLY A 62 1.24 -3.14 -17.20
CA GLY A 62 2.62 -3.29 -16.78
C GLY A 62 2.98 -4.76 -16.59
N MET A 63 4.21 -5.13 -16.88
CA MET A 63 4.72 -6.41 -16.39
C MET A 63 4.46 -6.50 -14.90
N PRO A 64 4.04 -7.66 -14.39
CA PRO A 64 4.02 -7.88 -12.95
C PRO A 64 5.41 -7.57 -12.41
N PRO A 65 5.52 -7.01 -11.21
CA PRO A 65 6.82 -6.91 -10.58
C PRO A 65 7.42 -8.31 -10.57
N THR A 66 8.53 -8.47 -11.25
CA THR A 66 9.26 -9.75 -11.39
C THR A 66 9.77 -10.26 -10.03
N ALA A 67 9.37 -9.60 -8.97
CA ALA A 67 9.94 -9.80 -7.66
C ALA A 67 9.37 -10.97 -6.87
N MET A 68 8.26 -11.57 -7.30
CA MET A 68 7.54 -12.37 -6.31
C MET A 68 7.36 -13.81 -6.73
N GLN A 69 8.37 -14.39 -7.35
CA GLN A 69 8.51 -15.84 -7.31
C GLN A 69 9.15 -16.22 -5.96
N ASN A 70 8.33 -16.46 -4.95
CA ASN A 70 8.72 -17.31 -3.84
C ASN A 70 8.63 -18.80 -4.23
N GLY A 71 9.16 -19.12 -5.41
CA GLY A 71 9.89 -20.33 -5.60
C GLY A 71 11.33 -19.86 -5.56
N ALA A 72 12.03 -20.07 -4.46
CA ALA A 72 13.44 -19.76 -4.40
C ALA A 72 14.12 -20.28 -5.65
N PRO A 73 14.78 -19.43 -6.47
CA PRO A 73 15.75 -19.97 -7.40
C PRO A 73 16.75 -20.72 -6.53
N ASN A 74 16.99 -21.98 -6.83
CA ASN A 74 17.96 -22.79 -6.14
C ASN A 74 19.24 -21.97 -5.88
N GLY A 75 19.48 -21.58 -4.64
CA GLY A 75 20.73 -20.97 -4.23
C GLY A 75 20.67 -19.66 -3.42
N MET A 76 19.55 -19.01 -3.23
CA MET A 76 19.47 -17.89 -2.29
C MET A 76 19.16 -18.42 -0.89
N ALA A 77 20.05 -18.21 0.04
CA ALA A 77 19.78 -18.42 1.45
C ALA A 77 18.53 -17.61 1.86
N PRO A 78 17.62 -18.15 2.68
CA PRO A 78 16.50 -17.38 3.19
C PRO A 78 17.06 -16.10 3.82
N GLN A 79 16.52 -14.95 3.41
CA GLN A 79 16.85 -13.66 4.04
C GLN A 79 16.50 -13.80 5.52
N VAL A 80 17.50 -13.70 6.38
CA VAL A 80 17.27 -13.73 7.83
C VAL A 80 16.56 -12.44 8.20
N GLU A 81 15.29 -12.54 8.59
CA GLU A 81 14.56 -11.40 9.14
C GLU A 81 15.27 -10.93 10.41
N VAL A 82 15.66 -9.66 10.41
CA VAL A 82 16.34 -9.06 11.57
C VAL A 82 15.30 -8.71 12.63
N ASP A 83 15.57 -9.04 13.88
CA ASP A 83 14.73 -8.65 15.01
C ASP A 83 14.74 -7.11 15.17
N PRO A 84 13.58 -6.44 15.13
CA PRO A 84 13.51 -4.99 15.27
C PRO A 84 14.11 -4.47 16.58
N SER A 85 14.19 -5.28 17.61
CA SER A 85 14.84 -4.91 18.89
C SER A 85 16.31 -4.52 18.74
N THR A 86 16.96 -4.97 17.65
CA THR A 86 18.35 -4.68 17.34
C THR A 86 18.57 -3.40 16.54
N PHE A 87 17.50 -2.75 16.08
CA PHE A 87 17.60 -1.56 15.25
C PHE A 87 18.20 -0.40 16.05
N LYS A 88 18.94 0.43 15.33
CA LYS A 88 19.60 1.62 15.86
C LYS A 88 18.86 2.88 15.45
N GLY A 89 18.98 3.91 16.22
CA GLY A 89 18.38 5.21 15.93
C GLY A 89 19.05 6.34 16.71
N THR A 90 18.72 7.55 16.32
CA THR A 90 19.23 8.75 17.02
C THR A 90 18.71 8.80 18.44
N THR A 91 17.41 8.57 18.64
CA THR A 91 16.76 8.53 19.94
C THR A 91 16.04 7.20 20.10
N ILE A 92 16.37 6.47 21.17
CA ILE A 92 15.70 5.22 21.54
C ILE A 92 15.12 5.39 22.94
N ALA A 93 13.79 5.34 23.04
CA ALA A 93 13.07 5.45 24.31
C ALA A 93 12.64 4.05 24.77
N THR A 94 13.15 3.64 25.92
CA THR A 94 12.87 2.34 26.56
C THR A 94 12.06 2.46 27.85
N GLU A 95 11.74 3.69 28.24
CA GLU A 95 10.99 4.04 29.45
C GLU A 95 10.00 5.16 29.12
N ASN A 96 9.01 5.33 29.96
CA ASN A 96 8.01 6.39 29.82
C ASN A 96 8.71 7.76 29.79
N LYS A 97 8.36 8.56 28.78
CA LYS A 97 9.04 9.84 28.54
C LYS A 97 8.11 10.84 27.87
N SER A 98 8.27 12.10 28.23
CA SER A 98 7.68 13.24 27.51
C SER A 98 8.77 14.04 26.82
N ILE A 99 8.55 14.38 25.54
CA ILE A 99 9.47 15.10 24.68
C ILE A 99 8.69 16.27 24.06
N ALA A 100 9.24 17.45 24.11
CA ALA A 100 8.61 18.61 23.47
C ALA A 100 9.66 19.55 22.87
N HIS A 101 9.35 20.13 21.71
CA HIS A 101 10.19 21.09 21.01
C HIS A 101 11.60 20.58 20.65
N GLU A 102 11.70 19.27 20.37
CA GLU A 102 12.96 18.62 20.00
C GLU A 102 13.08 18.45 18.48
N SER A 103 14.31 18.41 18.01
CA SER A 103 14.65 18.03 16.63
C SER A 103 15.38 16.68 16.65
N MET A 104 14.80 15.70 16.00
CA MET A 104 15.33 14.35 15.92
C MET A 104 15.69 14.03 14.46
N THR A 105 16.97 14.11 14.15
CA THR A 105 17.50 13.91 12.80
C THR A 105 18.36 12.65 12.76
N ASN A 106 18.19 11.84 11.72
CA ASN A 106 19.06 10.71 11.43
C ASN A 106 19.45 10.71 9.95
N THR A 107 20.74 10.60 9.67
CA THR A 107 21.29 10.60 8.31
C THR A 107 21.99 9.29 7.94
N THR A 108 21.94 8.31 8.83
CA THR A 108 22.64 7.04 8.66
C THR A 108 21.71 6.00 8.04
N ALA A 109 22.19 5.30 7.02
CA ALA A 109 21.49 4.18 6.41
C ALA A 109 21.08 3.13 7.47
N ASP A 110 19.90 2.54 7.29
CA ASP A 110 19.36 1.48 8.16
C ASP A 110 19.08 1.88 9.61
N GLN A 111 19.13 3.16 9.94
CA GLN A 111 18.80 3.67 11.25
C GLN A 111 17.49 4.47 11.25
N ASN A 112 16.88 4.57 12.41
CA ASN A 112 15.65 5.35 12.62
C ASN A 112 15.99 6.71 13.29
N ALA A 113 15.16 7.72 13.08
CA ALA A 113 15.29 8.96 13.84
C ALA A 113 14.82 8.76 15.29
N PHE A 114 13.73 8.02 15.47
CA PHE A 114 13.17 7.71 16.79
C PHE A 114 12.68 6.28 16.87
N ILE A 115 12.99 5.59 17.95
CA ILE A 115 12.46 4.25 18.27
C ILE A 115 11.87 4.27 19.67
N GLY A 116 10.59 3.86 19.80
CA GLY A 116 9.96 3.52 21.06
C GLY A 116 9.88 2.01 21.24
N LYS A 117 10.30 1.47 22.38
CA LYS A 117 10.28 0.03 22.66
C LYS A 117 10.10 -0.29 24.14
N ASN A 118 10.09 -1.58 24.47
CA ASN A 118 10.01 -2.07 25.85
C ASN A 118 8.74 -1.61 26.58
N LYS A 119 7.59 -1.61 25.88
CA LYS A 119 6.29 -1.18 26.43
C LYS A 119 6.28 0.26 26.98
N ALA A 120 7.26 1.08 26.62
CA ALA A 120 7.32 2.48 27.04
C ALA A 120 6.13 3.27 26.46
N VAL A 121 5.62 4.21 27.24
CA VAL A 121 4.65 5.22 26.78
C VAL A 121 5.39 6.53 26.60
N ILE A 122 5.43 7.01 25.37
CA ILE A 122 6.20 8.19 24.98
C ILE A 122 5.25 9.24 24.41
N ASP A 123 5.21 10.41 25.05
CA ASP A 123 4.44 11.56 24.57
C ASP A 123 5.38 12.55 23.90
N ILE A 124 5.11 12.90 22.64
CA ILE A 124 5.94 13.81 21.83
C ILE A 124 5.08 14.95 21.31
N GLU A 125 5.47 16.17 21.62
CA GLU A 125 4.74 17.38 21.19
C GLU A 125 5.65 18.37 20.46
N ASN A 126 5.10 19.02 19.43
CA ASN A 126 5.72 20.16 18.76
C ASN A 126 7.18 19.93 18.35
N SER A 127 7.46 18.74 17.83
CA SER A 127 8.80 18.28 17.50
C SER A 127 8.97 18.04 16.00
N VAL A 128 10.21 17.99 15.55
CA VAL A 128 10.57 17.78 14.15
C VAL A 128 11.40 16.51 14.02
N PHE A 129 11.02 15.68 13.05
CA PHE A 129 11.74 14.45 12.72
C PHE A 129 12.18 14.49 11.26
N ASP A 130 13.46 14.28 11.02
CA ASP A 130 14.04 14.25 9.68
C ASP A 130 14.89 13.00 9.47
N LYS A 131 14.68 12.33 8.35
CA LYS A 131 15.40 11.12 8.00
C LYS A 131 15.96 11.20 6.58
N THR A 132 17.24 10.96 6.47
CA THR A 132 17.95 10.67 5.22
C THR A 132 18.82 9.41 5.40
N GLY A 133 19.45 8.96 4.31
CA GLY A 133 20.21 7.71 4.32
C GLY A 133 19.35 6.52 3.88
N ASP A 134 19.66 5.99 2.70
CA ASP A 134 18.87 4.92 2.08
C ASP A 134 19.05 3.60 2.81
N THR A 135 18.00 2.76 2.74
CA THR A 135 18.10 1.40 3.28
C THR A 135 19.07 0.54 2.48
N THR A 136 19.71 -0.41 3.16
CA THR A 136 20.47 -1.50 2.54
C THR A 136 19.69 -2.81 2.52
N SER A 137 18.51 -2.85 3.18
CA SER A 137 17.61 -4.00 3.21
C SER A 137 16.17 -3.56 3.03
N ASP A 138 15.66 -3.68 1.81
CA ASP A 138 14.28 -3.33 1.49
C ASP A 138 13.28 -4.15 2.35
N ASP A 139 13.52 -5.44 2.56
CA ASP A 139 12.64 -6.30 3.35
C ASP A 139 12.57 -5.89 4.83
N ASN A 140 13.71 -5.65 5.47
CA ASN A 140 13.72 -5.20 6.86
C ASN A 140 13.05 -3.83 7.02
N SER A 141 13.18 -2.97 6.04
CA SER A 141 12.56 -1.64 6.06
C SER A 141 11.07 -1.70 5.77
N ASN A 142 10.63 -2.47 4.79
CA ASN A 142 9.22 -2.61 4.45
C ASN A 142 8.43 -3.37 5.53
N PHE A 143 9.00 -4.44 6.08
CA PHE A 143 8.24 -5.34 6.94
C PHE A 143 8.51 -5.17 8.43
N ARG A 144 9.68 -4.67 8.81
CA ARG A 144 10.09 -4.53 10.21
C ARG A 144 10.34 -3.08 10.65
N GLY A 145 10.26 -2.13 9.74
CA GLY A 145 10.37 -0.70 10.04
C GLY A 145 11.80 -0.20 10.23
N GLN A 146 12.81 -0.97 9.79
CA GLN A 146 14.16 -0.43 9.73
C GLN A 146 14.18 0.80 8.81
N ASN A 147 15.02 1.78 9.12
CA ASN A 147 15.12 3.02 8.35
C ASN A 147 13.86 3.92 8.37
N ALA A 148 12.81 3.56 9.08
CA ALA A 148 11.65 4.43 9.28
C ALA A 148 12.03 5.68 10.10
N VAL A 149 11.30 6.76 9.94
CA VAL A 149 11.54 7.98 10.72
C VAL A 149 11.19 7.72 12.19
N VAL A 150 9.94 7.31 12.45
CA VAL A 150 9.47 6.94 13.79
C VAL A 150 9.04 5.48 13.78
N LEU A 151 9.63 4.69 14.66
CA LEU A 151 9.35 3.27 14.82
C LEU A 151 8.85 2.95 16.22
N GLY A 152 7.71 2.28 16.32
CA GLY A 152 7.16 1.72 17.55
C GLY A 152 7.21 0.20 17.52
N ILE A 153 7.87 -0.41 18.50
CA ILE A 153 8.06 -1.87 18.64
C ILE A 153 7.85 -2.34 20.08
N GLU A 154 7.82 -3.63 20.28
CA GLU A 154 7.79 -4.27 21.61
C GLU A 154 6.68 -3.75 22.53
N GLY A 155 5.48 -3.53 21.96
CA GLY A 155 4.32 -3.08 22.72
C GLY A 155 4.41 -1.66 23.25
N SER A 156 5.29 -0.81 22.69
CA SER A 156 5.34 0.61 23.03
C SER A 156 4.13 1.37 22.54
N GLN A 157 3.82 2.47 23.20
CA GLN A 157 2.83 3.45 22.78
C GLN A 157 3.51 4.79 22.55
N ILE A 158 3.48 5.29 21.33
CA ILE A 158 4.04 6.59 20.98
C ILE A 158 2.87 7.52 20.62
N ASN A 159 2.77 8.65 21.32
CA ASN A 159 1.76 9.67 21.07
C ASN A 159 2.45 10.91 20.50
N ILE A 160 2.14 11.29 19.28
CA ILE A 160 2.77 12.43 18.58
C ILE A 160 1.71 13.47 18.31
N LYS A 161 1.97 14.72 18.72
CA LYS A 161 1.08 15.86 18.47
C LYS A 161 1.83 17.08 17.96
N GLY A 162 1.21 17.81 17.04
CA GLY A 162 1.68 19.12 16.59
C GLY A 162 3.06 19.11 15.97
N SER A 163 3.44 18.03 15.31
CA SER A 163 4.81 17.79 14.87
C SER A 163 4.94 17.77 13.35
N ASN A 164 6.19 17.71 12.86
CA ASN A 164 6.50 17.52 11.44
C ASN A 164 7.41 16.31 11.29
N ILE A 165 7.09 15.43 10.35
CA ILE A 165 7.84 14.21 10.09
C ILE A 165 8.20 14.18 8.60
N THR A 166 9.48 14.19 8.28
CA THR A 166 9.99 14.20 6.91
C THR A 166 10.95 13.05 6.66
N SER A 167 10.79 12.39 5.52
CA SER A 167 11.70 11.37 5.02
C SER A 167 12.14 11.72 3.60
N ASN A 168 13.45 11.70 3.36
CA ASN A 168 14.05 11.79 2.03
C ASN A 168 15.08 10.68 1.88
N SER A 169 14.61 9.46 1.86
CA SER A 169 15.41 8.26 1.90
C SER A 169 14.63 7.11 1.31
N LYS A 170 15.26 6.28 0.51
CA LYS A 170 14.65 5.10 -0.07
C LYS A 170 14.23 4.13 1.04
N VAL A 171 13.01 3.62 0.95
CA VAL A 171 12.34 2.76 1.94
C VAL A 171 12.49 3.31 3.37
N SER A 172 11.99 4.52 3.55
CA SER A 172 11.93 5.19 4.85
C SER A 172 10.50 5.65 5.12
N ASN A 173 9.71 4.75 5.70
CA ASN A 173 8.35 5.04 6.10
C ASN A 173 8.35 6.11 7.21
N ALA A 174 7.40 7.03 7.19
CA ALA A 174 7.42 8.11 8.15
C ALA A 174 7.05 7.63 9.56
N VAL A 175 5.93 6.93 9.70
CA VAL A 175 5.43 6.39 10.98
C VAL A 175 5.18 4.90 10.81
N PHE A 176 5.84 4.09 11.63
CA PHE A 176 5.82 2.65 11.49
C PHE A 176 5.61 1.96 12.84
N ALA A 177 4.53 1.21 12.98
CA ALA A 177 4.28 0.36 14.14
C ALA A 177 4.35 -1.10 13.74
N THR A 178 5.14 -1.90 14.43
CA THR A 178 5.24 -3.34 14.16
C THR A 178 5.17 -4.18 15.44
N GLY A 179 4.46 -5.30 15.35
CA GLY A 179 4.26 -6.23 16.45
C GLY A 179 3.00 -5.95 17.26
N GLU A 180 2.40 -7.01 17.77
CA GLU A 180 1.19 -6.95 18.59
C GLU A 180 1.38 -6.05 19.81
N GLY A 181 0.42 -5.15 20.04
CA GLY A 181 0.47 -4.20 21.17
C GLY A 181 1.30 -2.95 20.91
N SER A 182 2.06 -2.87 19.82
CA SER A 182 2.76 -1.64 19.42
C SER A 182 1.77 -0.68 18.80
N VAL A 183 1.67 0.53 19.35
CA VAL A 183 0.68 1.54 18.94
C VAL A 183 1.37 2.89 18.74
N ILE A 184 1.07 3.57 17.65
CA ILE A 184 1.44 4.97 17.44
C ILE A 184 0.17 5.78 17.18
N ASN A 185 -0.05 6.79 17.99
CA ASN A 185 -1.11 7.78 17.82
C ASN A 185 -0.50 9.07 17.29
N VAL A 186 -0.98 9.58 16.18
CA VAL A 186 -0.46 10.79 15.54
C VAL A 186 -1.59 11.79 15.34
N GLU A 187 -1.44 12.96 15.88
CA GLU A 187 -2.46 14.02 15.83
C GLU A 187 -1.86 15.37 15.44
N ASN A 188 -2.60 16.16 14.68
CA ASN A 188 -2.22 17.52 14.28
C ASN A 188 -0.78 17.59 13.72
N THR A 189 -0.42 16.69 12.83
CA THR A 189 0.94 16.49 12.36
C THR A 189 1.01 16.51 10.84
N ASN A 190 2.08 17.09 10.31
CA ASN A 190 2.42 17.07 8.89
C ASN A 190 3.44 15.96 8.62
N ILE A 191 3.18 15.15 7.62
CA ILE A 191 4.02 14.03 7.21
C ILE A 191 4.36 14.18 5.73
N HIS A 192 5.64 14.11 5.39
CA HIS A 192 6.11 14.23 4.03
C HIS A 192 7.22 13.21 3.72
N THR A 193 6.98 12.30 2.81
CA THR A 193 7.98 11.36 2.30
C THR A 193 8.30 11.67 0.84
N LYS A 194 9.57 11.61 0.46
CA LYS A 194 10.04 12.09 -0.85
C LYS A 194 10.59 11.00 -1.77
N SER A 195 11.01 9.88 -1.22
CA SER A 195 11.65 8.81 -1.98
C SER A 195 10.77 7.57 -2.11
N ASP A 196 11.19 6.63 -2.96
CA ASP A 196 10.42 5.42 -3.27
C ASP A 196 10.22 4.51 -2.06
N SER A 197 9.11 3.77 -2.08
CA SER A 197 8.70 2.80 -1.05
C SER A 197 8.68 3.40 0.36
N SER A 198 8.31 4.66 0.47
CA SER A 198 8.28 5.43 1.73
C SER A 198 6.85 5.90 2.01
N ARG A 199 6.11 5.13 2.80
CA ARG A 199 4.69 5.36 3.12
C ARG A 199 4.55 6.40 4.22
N GLY A 200 3.38 6.99 4.33
CA GLY A 200 3.07 7.93 5.40
C GLY A 200 2.87 7.24 6.74
N LEU A 201 1.75 6.54 6.91
CA LEU A 201 1.49 5.66 8.05
C LEU A 201 1.63 4.22 7.59
N ASP A 202 2.34 3.40 8.36
CA ASP A 202 2.52 1.97 8.08
C ASP A 202 2.40 1.13 9.34
N ALA A 203 1.82 -0.05 9.21
CA ALA A 203 1.68 -1.02 10.30
C ALA A 203 1.86 -2.44 9.79
N THR A 204 2.63 -3.24 10.52
CA THR A 204 2.89 -4.64 10.21
C THR A 204 2.77 -5.52 11.45
N TYR A 205 2.64 -6.83 11.26
CA TYR A 205 2.62 -7.82 12.33
C TYR A 205 1.74 -7.43 13.52
N LYS A 206 0.50 -7.02 13.21
CA LYS A 206 -0.52 -6.58 14.19
C LYS A 206 -0.19 -5.29 14.95
N GLY A 207 0.77 -4.50 14.47
CA GLY A 207 0.95 -3.14 14.93
C GLY A 207 -0.24 -2.25 14.57
N THR A 208 -0.40 -1.14 15.28
CA THR A 208 -1.51 -0.20 15.08
C THR A 208 -1.00 1.23 14.97
N VAL A 209 -1.50 1.95 13.97
CA VAL A 209 -1.29 3.40 13.85
C VAL A 209 -2.65 4.10 13.76
N ASN A 210 -2.88 5.05 14.64
CA ASN A 210 -4.08 5.88 14.65
C ASN A 210 -3.71 7.32 14.30
N GLY A 211 -4.31 7.85 13.25
CA GLY A 211 -4.09 9.22 12.78
C GLY A 211 -5.32 10.09 12.93
N LYS A 212 -5.13 11.34 13.34
CA LYS A 212 -6.19 12.33 13.42
C LYS A 212 -5.68 13.71 13.04
N ASN A 213 -6.43 14.41 12.19
CA ASN A 213 -6.08 15.75 11.71
C ASN A 213 -4.65 15.80 11.14
N LEU A 214 -4.42 15.05 10.08
CA LEU A 214 -3.12 14.90 9.43
C LEU A 214 -3.10 15.54 8.05
N THR A 215 -1.93 16.01 7.66
CA THR A 215 -1.59 16.24 6.25
C THR A 215 -0.46 15.30 5.87
N ILE A 216 -0.72 14.38 4.94
CA ILE A 216 0.27 13.40 4.49
C ILE A 216 0.50 13.58 2.99
N THR A 217 1.74 13.79 2.61
CA THR A 217 2.19 13.87 1.21
C THR A 217 3.29 12.87 0.95
N THR A 218 3.13 12.04 -0.07
CA THR A 218 4.17 11.11 -0.53
C THR A 218 4.51 11.39 -2.00
N GLU A 219 5.80 11.43 -2.34
CA GLU A 219 6.26 11.75 -3.71
C GLU A 219 6.80 10.53 -4.46
N GLY A 220 7.37 9.57 -3.76
CA GLY A 220 8.03 8.41 -4.34
C GLY A 220 7.06 7.39 -4.93
N ALA A 221 7.58 6.50 -5.79
CA ALA A 221 6.85 5.34 -6.27
C ALA A 221 6.58 4.36 -5.12
N HIS A 222 5.47 3.61 -5.22
CA HIS A 222 5.06 2.61 -4.22
C HIS A 222 4.99 3.15 -2.78
N SER A 223 4.50 4.37 -2.65
CA SER A 223 4.46 5.13 -1.40
C SER A 223 3.04 5.60 -1.09
N ALA A 224 2.17 4.69 -0.66
CA ALA A 224 0.82 5.02 -0.22
C ALA A 224 0.87 5.98 0.99
N THR A 225 -0.15 6.81 1.18
CA THR A 225 -0.26 7.61 2.40
C THR A 225 -0.58 6.76 3.62
N LEU A 226 -1.43 5.75 3.46
CA LEU A 226 -1.82 4.79 4.49
C LEU A 226 -1.55 3.40 3.98
N ALA A 227 -0.73 2.64 4.67
CA ALA A 227 -0.38 1.29 4.27
C ALA A 227 -0.34 0.33 5.46
N THR A 228 -0.72 -0.90 5.20
CA THR A 228 -0.35 -2.05 6.02
C THR A 228 0.46 -3.00 5.16
N ASP A 229 1.30 -3.78 5.79
CA ASP A 229 2.13 -4.73 5.09
C ASP A 229 2.05 -6.10 5.79
N ARG A 230 3.07 -6.91 5.69
CA ARG A 230 3.10 -8.29 6.17
C ARG A 230 2.59 -8.43 7.62
N GLY A 231 1.77 -9.45 7.88
CA GLY A 231 1.31 -9.79 9.23
C GLY A 231 0.12 -8.98 9.75
N GLU A 232 -0.64 -8.34 8.86
CA GLU A 232 -1.97 -7.77 9.15
C GLU A 232 -1.97 -6.64 10.20
N GLY A 233 -1.36 -5.51 9.87
CA GLY A 233 -1.47 -4.32 10.70
C GLY A 233 -2.83 -3.63 10.63
N THR A 234 -3.05 -2.67 11.50
CA THR A 234 -4.28 -1.85 11.55
C THR A 234 -3.93 -0.37 11.48
N ILE A 235 -4.60 0.36 10.59
CA ILE A 235 -4.55 1.81 10.53
C ILE A 235 -5.95 2.38 10.66
N THR A 236 -6.13 3.35 11.55
CA THR A 236 -7.31 4.20 11.59
C THR A 236 -6.92 5.63 11.31
N THR A 237 -7.67 6.32 10.47
CA THR A 237 -7.38 7.72 10.13
C THR A 237 -8.66 8.52 10.09
N GLU A 238 -8.68 9.65 10.77
CA GLU A 238 -9.79 10.59 10.80
C GLU A 238 -9.32 12.02 10.52
N ALA A 239 -10.07 12.75 9.70
CA ALA A 239 -9.81 14.14 9.38
C ALA A 239 -8.39 14.35 8.81
N ALA A 240 -8.14 13.88 7.61
CA ALA A 240 -6.83 14.02 6.97
C ALA A 240 -6.93 14.54 5.54
N LYS A 241 -5.83 15.18 5.10
CA LYS A 241 -5.54 15.45 3.70
C LYS A 241 -4.42 14.52 3.26
N LEU A 242 -4.69 13.68 2.26
CA LEU A 242 -3.81 12.62 1.81
C LEU A 242 -3.48 12.80 0.33
N THR A 243 -2.21 12.94 -0.02
CA THR A 243 -1.78 13.17 -1.40
C THR A 243 -0.61 12.28 -1.75
N THR A 244 -0.72 11.55 -2.85
CA THR A 244 0.38 10.78 -3.46
C THR A 244 0.67 11.28 -4.86
N SER A 245 1.93 11.27 -5.28
CA SER A 245 2.35 11.66 -6.64
C SER A 245 3.07 10.55 -7.38
N GLY A 246 3.66 9.61 -6.68
CA GLY A 246 4.48 8.56 -7.27
C GLY A 246 3.69 7.48 -7.99
N GLU A 247 4.34 6.82 -8.93
CA GLU A 247 3.77 5.69 -9.65
C GLU A 247 3.44 4.56 -8.67
N GLY A 248 2.26 3.93 -8.87
CA GLY A 248 1.84 2.83 -8.02
C GLY A 248 1.66 3.20 -6.55
N SER A 249 1.34 4.46 -6.26
CA SER A 249 1.13 4.97 -4.90
C SER A 249 -0.34 5.32 -4.69
N PRO A 250 -1.19 4.36 -4.26
CA PRO A 250 -2.59 4.65 -3.93
C PRO A 250 -2.69 5.52 -2.67
N VAL A 251 -3.85 6.10 -2.44
CA VAL A 251 -4.10 6.76 -1.15
C VAL A 251 -4.04 5.73 -0.03
N ILE A 252 -4.65 4.55 -0.24
CA ILE A 252 -4.77 3.48 0.76
C ILE A 252 -4.30 2.17 0.15
N TYR A 253 -3.35 1.50 0.81
CA TYR A 253 -2.89 0.16 0.45
C TYR A 253 -3.01 -0.79 1.63
N SER A 254 -3.92 -1.77 1.55
CA SER A 254 -4.24 -2.65 2.67
C SER A 254 -3.86 -4.11 2.44
N THR A 255 -2.94 -4.59 3.25
CA THR A 255 -2.73 -6.01 3.55
C THR A 255 -3.06 -6.32 5.02
N GLY A 256 -4.00 -5.57 5.58
CA GLY A 256 -4.48 -5.67 6.94
C GLY A 256 -5.89 -5.09 7.06
N ASN A 257 -6.07 -4.17 7.98
CA ASN A 257 -7.33 -3.49 8.18
C ASN A 257 -7.11 -1.97 8.25
N ILE A 258 -7.59 -1.24 7.24
CA ILE A 258 -7.48 0.22 7.19
C ILE A 258 -8.87 0.85 7.23
N ILE A 259 -9.12 1.68 8.23
CA ILE A 259 -10.39 2.35 8.47
C ILE A 259 -10.17 3.85 8.34
N VAL A 260 -10.86 4.48 7.40
CA VAL A 260 -10.67 5.88 7.04
C VAL A 260 -11.98 6.64 7.09
N ASN A 261 -12.00 7.74 7.80
CA ASN A 261 -13.17 8.58 7.95
C ASN A 261 -12.81 10.07 7.73
N ASN A 262 -13.66 10.77 6.99
CA ASN A 262 -13.57 12.22 6.81
C ASN A 262 -12.21 12.69 6.26
N VAL A 263 -11.77 12.14 5.14
CA VAL A 263 -10.53 12.54 4.49
C VAL A 263 -10.77 13.16 3.11
N ASN A 264 -9.85 14.03 2.69
CA ASN A 264 -9.67 14.44 1.32
C ASN A 264 -8.41 13.79 0.78
N GLY A 265 -8.56 12.95 -0.24
CA GLY A 265 -7.45 12.16 -0.78
C GLY A 265 -7.29 12.33 -2.29
N ILE A 266 -6.04 12.33 -2.75
CA ILE A 266 -5.70 12.33 -4.17
C ILE A 266 -4.53 11.38 -4.41
N ALA A 267 -4.74 10.41 -5.31
CA ALA A 267 -3.67 9.60 -5.87
C ALA A 267 -3.41 10.04 -7.31
N ASN A 268 -2.38 10.84 -7.54
CA ASN A 268 -2.10 11.43 -8.86
C ASN A 268 -1.61 10.41 -9.88
N ASN A 269 -1.15 9.24 -9.46
CA ASN A 269 -0.55 8.25 -10.36
C ASN A 269 -0.88 6.81 -9.94
N SER A 270 -2.07 6.60 -9.38
CA SER A 270 -2.54 5.29 -8.92
C SER A 270 -4.04 5.29 -8.63
N GLU A 271 -4.52 4.21 -8.02
CA GLU A 271 -5.88 4.01 -7.55
C GLU A 271 -6.18 4.78 -6.25
N ILE A 272 -7.45 4.91 -5.94
CA ILE A 272 -7.93 5.38 -4.64
C ILE A 272 -7.47 4.44 -3.54
N GLY A 273 -7.70 3.15 -3.72
CA GLY A 273 -7.37 2.13 -2.73
C GLY A 273 -7.11 0.76 -3.33
N VAL A 274 -6.27 0.00 -2.67
CA VAL A 274 -5.89 -1.36 -3.05
C VAL A 274 -6.01 -2.26 -1.83
N VAL A 275 -6.64 -3.43 -2.01
CA VAL A 275 -6.73 -4.48 -1.00
C VAL A 275 -6.06 -5.73 -1.54
N GLU A 276 -5.14 -6.30 -0.78
CA GLU A 276 -4.48 -7.57 -1.11
C GLU A 276 -4.86 -8.66 -0.10
N GLY A 277 -5.30 -9.83 -0.64
CA GLY A 277 -5.66 -10.99 0.16
C GLY A 277 -6.92 -10.80 1.00
N LYS A 278 -7.04 -11.54 2.09
CA LYS A 278 -8.20 -11.53 3.01
C LYS A 278 -8.39 -10.26 3.83
N ASN A 279 -7.86 -9.15 3.37
CA ASN A 279 -7.76 -7.90 4.09
C ASN A 279 -8.88 -6.91 3.73
N SER A 280 -8.86 -5.70 4.30
CA SER A 280 -9.99 -4.80 4.18
C SER A 280 -9.63 -3.32 4.16
N ILE A 281 -10.48 -2.56 3.47
CA ILE A 281 -10.60 -1.09 3.58
C ILE A 281 -12.03 -0.75 3.96
N THR A 282 -12.18 0.14 4.94
CA THR A 282 -13.44 0.83 5.24
C THR A 282 -13.22 2.33 5.03
N LEU A 283 -13.98 2.95 4.14
CA LEU A 283 -13.87 4.36 3.76
C LEU A 283 -15.21 5.04 3.92
N THR A 284 -15.29 6.04 4.80
CA THR A 284 -16.54 6.75 5.09
C THR A 284 -16.37 8.27 5.06
N ASN A 285 -17.43 8.98 4.66
CA ASN A 285 -17.54 10.43 4.73
C ASN A 285 -16.37 11.18 4.06
N SER A 286 -15.84 10.66 2.97
CA SER A 286 -14.60 11.12 2.37
C SER A 286 -14.77 11.56 0.92
N ASN A 287 -13.85 12.40 0.45
CA ASN A 287 -13.73 12.81 -0.94
C ASN A 287 -12.36 12.36 -1.45
N VAL A 288 -12.32 11.37 -2.33
CA VAL A 288 -11.07 10.77 -2.79
C VAL A 288 -11.07 10.61 -4.31
N THR A 289 -9.97 11.01 -4.93
CA THR A 289 -9.74 10.94 -6.37
C THR A 289 -8.52 10.09 -6.70
N GLY A 290 -8.66 9.18 -7.65
CA GLY A 290 -7.56 8.42 -8.25
C GLY A 290 -7.42 8.76 -9.73
N TYR A 291 -6.22 8.68 -10.29
CA TYR A 291 -5.96 9.12 -11.66
C TYR A 291 -5.48 8.03 -12.61
N LYS A 292 -5.07 6.87 -12.11
CA LYS A 292 -4.47 5.85 -12.97
C LYS A 292 -4.94 4.45 -12.60
N ASP A 293 -4.92 3.58 -13.59
CA ASP A 293 -5.21 2.15 -13.55
C ASP A 293 -6.69 1.83 -13.29
N ASN A 294 -7.16 1.87 -12.06
CA ASN A 294 -8.55 1.58 -11.66
C ASN A 294 -9.01 2.56 -10.57
N GLY A 295 -10.27 2.50 -10.20
CA GLY A 295 -10.75 3.22 -9.00
C GLY A 295 -10.25 2.53 -7.74
N PHE A 296 -10.59 1.26 -7.59
CA PHE A 296 -10.09 0.36 -6.55
C PHE A 296 -9.60 -0.94 -7.18
N MET A 297 -8.63 -1.57 -6.52
CA MET A 297 -8.16 -2.88 -6.88
C MET A 297 -8.19 -3.81 -5.67
N LEU A 298 -8.79 -5.00 -5.86
CA LEU A 298 -8.82 -6.06 -4.87
C LEU A 298 -8.20 -7.29 -5.53
N TYR A 299 -7.12 -7.82 -4.95
CA TYR A 299 -6.36 -8.86 -5.61
C TYR A 299 -5.62 -9.79 -4.67
N GLN A 300 -5.14 -10.91 -5.21
CA GLN A 300 -4.20 -11.80 -4.54
C GLN A 300 -2.92 -11.87 -5.36
N SER A 301 -1.80 -11.55 -4.72
CA SER A 301 -0.47 -11.66 -5.33
C SER A 301 0.20 -13.00 -5.04
N PHE A 302 1.32 -13.26 -5.72
CA PHE A 302 2.19 -14.40 -5.42
C PHE A 302 3.15 -14.16 -4.26
N SER A 303 3.21 -12.94 -3.73
CA SER A 303 4.24 -12.56 -2.74
C SER A 303 4.17 -13.34 -1.43
N GLY A 304 2.98 -13.79 -1.05
CA GLY A 304 2.76 -14.39 0.26
C GLY A 304 2.72 -13.37 1.41
N ASP A 305 2.75 -12.08 1.13
CA ASP A 305 2.68 -11.01 2.13
C ASP A 305 1.27 -10.89 2.71
N ALA A 306 0.26 -11.27 1.94
CA ALA A 306 -1.12 -11.35 2.36
C ALA A 306 -1.64 -12.79 2.26
N GLU A 307 -2.35 -13.24 3.30
CA GLU A 307 -3.06 -14.51 3.29
C GLU A 307 -4.20 -14.51 2.27
N ASN A 308 -4.43 -15.66 1.64
CA ASN A 308 -5.59 -15.88 0.78
C ASN A 308 -6.89 -15.75 1.56
N GLY A 309 -7.92 -15.25 0.90
CA GLY A 309 -9.24 -15.14 1.46
C GLY A 309 -10.06 -14.07 0.77
N ILE A 310 -11.12 -13.63 1.41
CA ILE A 310 -12.03 -12.64 0.85
C ILE A 310 -11.46 -11.25 1.05
N ALA A 311 -11.16 -10.55 -0.03
CA ALA A 311 -10.80 -9.13 0.00
C ALA A 311 -12.05 -8.28 0.18
N ARG A 312 -12.04 -7.33 1.11
CA ARG A 312 -13.22 -6.54 1.47
C ARG A 312 -13.02 -5.05 1.28
N LEU A 313 -13.99 -4.41 0.66
CA LEU A 313 -14.12 -2.96 0.59
C LEU A 313 -15.50 -2.55 1.06
N LYS A 314 -15.55 -1.69 2.07
CA LYS A 314 -16.77 -0.99 2.46
C LYS A 314 -16.57 0.50 2.24
N ALA A 315 -17.42 1.12 1.42
CA ALA A 315 -17.38 2.56 1.17
C ALA A 315 -18.78 3.16 1.36
N GLU A 316 -18.91 4.16 2.22
CA GLU A 316 -20.19 4.76 2.60
C GLU A 316 -20.10 6.28 2.70
N ASN A 317 -21.06 6.98 2.13
CA ASN A 317 -21.18 8.45 2.18
C ASN A 317 -19.96 9.20 1.61
N ASN A 318 -19.39 8.70 0.51
CA ASN A 318 -18.21 9.30 -0.10
C ASN A 318 -18.53 10.01 -1.42
N THR A 319 -17.65 10.91 -1.82
CA THR A 319 -17.47 11.34 -3.20
C THR A 319 -16.21 10.66 -3.74
N LEU A 320 -16.38 9.76 -4.71
CA LEU A 320 -15.31 8.95 -5.27
C LEU A 320 -15.16 9.26 -6.75
N THR A 321 -14.00 9.72 -7.17
CA THR A 321 -13.71 10.04 -8.54
C THR A 321 -12.52 9.22 -9.03
N THR A 322 -12.66 8.55 -10.17
CA THR A 322 -11.51 7.95 -10.85
C THR A 322 -11.41 8.49 -12.28
N HIS A 323 -10.23 8.97 -12.63
CA HIS A 323 -9.87 9.33 -14.00
C HIS A 323 -9.18 8.19 -14.74
N ALA A 324 -9.06 7.03 -14.10
CA ALA A 324 -8.49 5.84 -14.70
C ALA A 324 -9.31 5.34 -15.89
N THR A 325 -8.66 4.63 -16.81
CA THR A 325 -9.28 4.02 -17.98
C THR A 325 -9.64 2.55 -17.77
N GLY A 326 -9.25 1.95 -16.66
CA GLY A 326 -9.59 0.58 -16.29
C GLY A 326 -11.03 0.44 -15.79
N ALA A 327 -11.24 -0.22 -14.67
CA ALA A 327 -12.54 -0.36 -14.03
C ALA A 327 -12.61 0.48 -12.75
N PHE A 328 -13.81 0.85 -12.31
CA PHE A 328 -13.97 1.44 -10.98
C PHE A 328 -13.57 0.44 -9.90
N LEU A 329 -14.02 -0.82 -10.03
CA LEU A 329 -13.60 -1.94 -9.18
C LEU A 329 -12.92 -2.99 -10.04
N TYR A 330 -11.64 -3.23 -9.80
CA TYR A 330 -10.90 -4.31 -10.45
C TYR A 330 -10.59 -5.40 -9.43
N VAL A 331 -11.16 -6.60 -9.66
CA VAL A 331 -10.97 -7.78 -8.83
C VAL A 331 -10.13 -8.78 -9.60
N ASN A 332 -8.98 -9.18 -9.05
CA ASN A 332 -8.02 -10.03 -9.76
C ASN A 332 -7.49 -11.16 -8.87
N ASN A 333 -7.69 -12.40 -9.30
CA ASN A 333 -7.20 -13.60 -8.63
C ASN A 333 -7.65 -13.76 -7.15
N THR A 334 -8.80 -13.23 -6.81
CA THR A 334 -9.36 -13.32 -5.45
C THR A 334 -10.88 -13.32 -5.46
N THR A 335 -11.47 -13.72 -4.35
CA THR A 335 -12.87 -13.44 -4.04
C THR A 335 -12.96 -12.11 -3.33
N ALA A 336 -13.87 -11.25 -3.75
CA ALA A 336 -14.07 -9.95 -3.14
C ALA A 336 -15.52 -9.76 -2.66
N GLU A 337 -15.66 -9.08 -1.52
CA GLU A 337 -16.93 -8.54 -1.03
C GLU A 337 -16.83 -7.02 -1.00
N VAL A 338 -17.69 -6.36 -1.78
CA VAL A 338 -17.71 -4.90 -1.89
C VAL A 338 -19.08 -4.38 -1.51
N ALA A 339 -19.13 -3.52 -0.51
CA ALA A 339 -20.33 -2.83 -0.08
C ALA A 339 -20.19 -1.33 -0.36
N LEU A 340 -21.02 -0.80 -1.27
CA LEU A 340 -21.09 0.61 -1.61
C LEU A 340 -22.45 1.17 -1.19
N SER A 341 -22.47 2.23 -0.38
CA SER A 341 -23.68 2.86 0.10
C SER A 341 -23.57 4.39 0.10
N ASN A 342 -24.54 5.08 -0.45
CA ASN A 342 -24.60 6.55 -0.49
C ASN A 342 -23.34 7.24 -1.06
N ASN A 343 -22.68 6.63 -2.03
CA ASN A 343 -21.52 7.28 -2.67
C ASN A 343 -21.94 8.01 -3.93
N ALA A 344 -21.37 9.20 -4.15
CA ALA A 344 -21.34 9.85 -5.44
C ALA A 344 -20.10 9.36 -6.19
N ILE A 345 -20.29 8.58 -7.25
CA ILE A 345 -19.21 7.98 -8.04
C ILE A 345 -19.12 8.68 -9.38
N SER A 346 -17.92 9.18 -9.71
CA SER A 346 -17.59 9.75 -11.03
C SER A 346 -16.46 8.95 -11.66
N MET A 347 -16.68 8.48 -12.89
CA MET A 347 -15.71 7.67 -13.65
C MET A 347 -15.73 8.09 -15.14
N PRO A 348 -15.28 9.32 -15.45
CA PRO A 348 -15.47 9.92 -16.77
C PRO A 348 -14.73 9.21 -17.91
N ASN A 349 -13.69 8.44 -17.62
CA ASN A 349 -12.83 7.82 -18.63
C ASN A 349 -13.06 6.30 -18.78
N THR A 350 -14.03 5.74 -18.08
CA THR A 350 -14.39 4.32 -18.20
C THR A 350 -15.88 4.14 -17.98
N SER A 351 -16.46 3.16 -18.68
CA SER A 351 -17.84 2.70 -18.45
C SER A 351 -17.92 1.39 -17.67
N THR A 352 -16.78 0.83 -17.28
CA THR A 352 -16.71 -0.45 -16.56
C THR A 352 -16.77 -0.21 -15.06
N LEU A 353 -17.89 -0.58 -14.46
CA LEU A 353 -18.05 -0.49 -13.00
C LEU A 353 -17.25 -1.58 -12.30
N VAL A 354 -17.36 -2.83 -12.75
CA VAL A 354 -16.68 -3.98 -12.15
C VAL A 354 -16.02 -4.80 -13.24
N LYS A 355 -14.75 -5.14 -13.04
CA LYS A 355 -14.02 -6.12 -13.84
C LYS A 355 -13.44 -7.17 -12.90
N ALA A 356 -13.86 -8.43 -13.10
CA ALA A 356 -13.28 -9.58 -12.43
C ALA A 356 -12.41 -10.35 -13.44
N ALA A 357 -11.20 -10.70 -13.06
CA ALA A 357 -10.25 -11.38 -13.92
C ALA A 357 -9.39 -12.38 -13.13
N ALA A 358 -8.89 -13.38 -13.84
CA ALA A 358 -7.80 -14.23 -13.41
C ALA A 358 -6.60 -13.97 -14.31
N ASP A 359 -5.46 -13.64 -13.74
CA ASP A 359 -4.24 -13.31 -14.47
C ASP A 359 -3.05 -14.06 -13.87
N SER A 360 -2.49 -14.99 -14.63
CA SER A 360 -1.35 -15.81 -14.21
C SER A 360 -0.03 -15.04 -14.18
N ARG A 361 0.01 -13.82 -14.69
CA ARG A 361 1.24 -13.03 -14.76
C ARG A 361 1.63 -12.42 -13.42
N TRP A 362 0.64 -12.12 -12.56
CA TRP A 362 0.92 -11.45 -11.30
C TRP A 362 -0.17 -11.69 -10.25
N GLY A 363 -0.26 -12.85 -9.76
CA GLY A 363 -1.22 -13.23 -8.76
C GLY A 363 -1.48 -14.72 -8.81
N LYS A 364 -1.99 -15.28 -7.75
CA LYS A 364 -2.40 -16.68 -7.73
C LYS A 364 -3.64 -16.85 -8.60
N THR A 365 -3.62 -17.86 -9.46
CA THR A 365 -4.75 -18.25 -10.30
C THR A 365 -5.41 -19.49 -9.73
N GLY A 366 -6.75 -19.53 -9.77
CA GLY A 366 -7.51 -20.74 -9.49
C GLY A 366 -7.69 -21.06 -8.00
N GLU A 367 -7.65 -20.07 -7.13
CA GLU A 367 -8.08 -20.21 -5.73
C GLU A 367 -9.37 -19.45 -5.47
#